data_fed4e7f3638cf007a019dfa76a9299b3
#
_entry.id   fed4e7f3638cf007a019dfa76a9299b3
#
_cell.length_a   1.000
_cell.length_b   1.000
_cell.length_c   1.000
_cell.angle_alpha   90.00
_cell.angle_beta   90.00
_cell.angle_gamma   90.00
#
_symmetry.space_group_name_H-M   'P 1'
#
loop_
_entity.id
_entity.type
_entity.pdbx_description
1 polymer ?
#
loop_
_entity_poly.entity_id
_entity_poly.type
_entity_poly.pdbx_seq_one_letter_code
_entity_poly.pdbx_strand_id
1 'polypeptide(L)'
;RRDAVGETYPCDKPEVFQRGGLGLFSTASDYLAFARMLLDGRAPDGRRIIGRKTLEVMHANHMAPALLPITLGGVPMPGWGFGLGSRVA
;
A
#
# COMPACT_ATOMS: atom_id res chain seq x y z
N ARG A 1 2.71 21.19 -7.60
CA ARG A 1 3.71 20.96 -8.63
C ARG A 1 3.87 19.46 -8.90
N ARG A 2 3.33 19.01 -9.98
CA ARG A 2 3.27 17.59 -10.28
C ARG A 2 4.16 17.16 -11.45
N ASP A 3 4.62 18.12 -12.21
CA ASP A 3 5.43 17.87 -13.42
C ASP A 3 6.84 17.42 -13.10
N ALA A 4 7.34 17.75 -11.90
CA ALA A 4 8.70 17.40 -11.51
C ALA A 4 8.92 15.89 -11.50
N VAL A 5 7.91 15.12 -11.09
CA VAL A 5 8.01 13.66 -11.11
C VAL A 5 8.08 13.14 -12.53
N GLY A 6 7.25 13.67 -13.41
CA GLY A 6 7.25 13.29 -14.82
C GLY A 6 8.54 13.62 -15.52
N GLU A 7 9.17 14.74 -15.16
CA GLU A 7 10.44 15.13 -15.74
C GLU A 7 11.59 14.26 -15.25
N THR A 8 11.60 13.96 -13.96
CA THR A 8 12.67 13.18 -13.35
C THR A 8 12.51 11.69 -13.63
N TYR A 9 11.28 11.21 -13.68
CA TYR A 9 10.96 9.81 -13.90
C TYR A 9 9.91 9.71 -15.00
N PRO A 10 10.33 9.73 -16.27
CA PRO A 10 9.41 9.73 -17.41
C PRO A 10 8.71 8.37 -17.52
N CYS A 11 7.54 8.27 -16.90
CA CYS A 11 6.81 7.01 -16.79
C CYS A 11 6.04 6.65 -18.06
N ASP A 12 5.90 7.58 -18.97
CA ASP A 12 5.16 7.40 -20.22
C ASP A 12 5.95 6.75 -21.33
N LYS A 13 7.25 6.56 -21.15
CA LYS A 13 8.11 5.99 -22.17
C LYS A 13 8.28 4.50 -21.94
N PRO A 14 8.07 3.68 -22.98
CA PRO A 14 8.14 2.22 -22.80
C PRO A 14 9.53 1.70 -22.47
N GLU A 15 10.58 2.44 -22.82
CA GLU A 15 11.95 2.01 -22.58
C GLU A 15 12.46 2.27 -21.18
N VAL A 16 11.71 3.01 -20.35
CA VAL A 16 12.15 3.26 -18.98
C VAL A 16 11.78 2.10 -18.08
N PHE A 17 12.58 1.93 -17.02
CA PHE A 17 12.34 0.91 -16.04
C PHE A 17 11.04 1.21 -15.29
N GLN A 18 10.17 0.21 -15.21
CA GLN A 18 8.87 0.34 -14.53
C GLN A 18 9.06 0.04 -13.05
N ARG A 19 8.81 1.03 -12.21
CA ARG A 19 9.04 0.93 -10.77
C ARG A 19 7.73 0.71 -10.05
N GLY A 20 7.70 -0.27 -9.14
CA GLY A 20 6.52 -0.54 -8.34
C GLY A 20 6.26 0.48 -7.25
N GLY A 21 7.35 1.10 -6.75
CA GLY A 21 7.22 2.09 -5.67
C GLY A 21 7.04 3.51 -6.14
N LEU A 22 7.17 3.77 -7.44
CA LEU A 22 7.08 5.11 -8.00
C LEU A 22 6.69 5.01 -9.45
N GLY A 23 5.86 5.94 -9.93
CA GLY A 23 5.50 6.00 -11.33
C GLY A 23 4.03 5.79 -11.62
N LEU A 24 3.24 5.44 -10.62
CA LEU A 24 1.80 5.35 -10.78
C LEU A 24 1.16 6.68 -10.46
N PHE A 25 0.18 7.05 -11.28
CA PHE A 25 -0.62 8.24 -11.07
C PHE A 25 -2.07 7.82 -10.88
N SER A 26 -2.76 8.53 -9.99
CA SER A 26 -4.14 8.22 -9.70
C SER A 26 -4.89 9.49 -9.30
N THR A 27 -6.20 9.37 -9.16
CA THR A 27 -7.04 10.43 -8.62
C THR A 27 -7.37 10.11 -7.17
N ALA A 28 -7.78 11.14 -6.41
CA ALA A 28 -8.22 10.93 -5.03
C ALA A 28 -9.41 9.98 -4.98
N SER A 29 -10.34 10.12 -5.91
CA SER A 29 -11.52 9.28 -5.98
C SER A 29 -11.18 7.81 -6.22
N ASP A 30 -10.29 7.54 -7.17
CA ASP A 30 -9.89 6.17 -7.49
C ASP A 30 -9.10 5.56 -6.34
N TYR A 31 -8.22 6.34 -5.72
CA TYR A 31 -7.45 5.84 -4.58
C TYR A 31 -8.36 5.54 -3.39
N LEU A 32 -9.39 6.36 -3.19
CA LEU A 32 -10.37 6.10 -2.13
C LEU A 32 -11.10 4.77 -2.36
N ALA A 33 -11.45 4.47 -3.60
CA ALA A 33 -12.08 3.20 -3.94
C ALA A 33 -11.18 2.02 -3.58
N PHE A 34 -9.89 2.15 -3.87
CA PHE A 34 -8.90 1.13 -3.51
C PHE A 34 -8.78 0.98 -1.99
N ALA A 35 -8.72 2.10 -1.26
CA ALA A 35 -8.62 2.05 0.19
C ALA A 35 -9.85 1.41 0.83
N ARG A 36 -11.02 1.71 0.30
CA ARG A 36 -12.27 1.10 0.80
C ARG A 36 -12.31 -0.39 0.50
N MET A 37 -11.78 -0.82 -0.62
CA MET A 37 -11.65 -2.23 -0.95
C MET A 37 -10.77 -2.95 0.08
N LEU A 38 -9.69 -2.31 0.53
CA LEU A 38 -8.86 -2.87 1.59
C LEU A 38 -9.57 -2.91 2.94
N LEU A 39 -10.60 -2.10 3.13
CA LEU A 39 -11.35 -2.08 4.38
C LEU A 39 -12.42 -3.16 4.41
N ASP A 40 -13.20 -3.28 3.35
CA ASP A 40 -14.37 -4.17 3.35
C ASP A 40 -14.31 -5.30 2.32
N GLY A 41 -13.28 -5.31 1.48
CA GLY A 41 -13.10 -6.35 0.47
C GLY A 41 -13.98 -6.24 -0.74
N ARG A 42 -14.64 -5.09 -0.95
CA ARG A 42 -15.62 -4.92 -2.01
C ARG A 42 -15.22 -3.84 -3.00
N ALA A 43 -15.59 -4.06 -4.26
CA ALA A 43 -15.50 -3.04 -5.28
C ALA A 43 -16.59 -1.97 -5.06
N PRO A 44 -16.48 -0.80 -5.73
CA PRO A 44 -17.51 0.24 -5.60
C PRO A 44 -18.91 -0.21 -5.95
N ASP A 45 -19.05 -1.20 -6.84
CA ASP A 45 -20.36 -1.75 -7.21
C ASP A 45 -20.89 -2.78 -6.21
N GLY A 46 -20.19 -2.99 -5.09
CA GLY A 46 -20.58 -3.94 -4.05
C GLY A 46 -20.09 -5.37 -4.26
N ARG A 47 -19.48 -5.63 -5.38
CA ARG A 47 -18.99 -6.97 -5.70
C ARG A 47 -17.77 -7.30 -4.83
N ARG A 48 -17.75 -8.51 -4.27
CA ARG A 48 -16.64 -8.91 -3.40
C ARG A 48 -15.41 -9.24 -4.23
N ILE A 49 -14.28 -8.64 -3.85
CA ILE A 49 -12.98 -8.87 -4.48
C ILE A 49 -12.11 -9.74 -3.59
N ILE A 50 -12.10 -9.47 -2.27
CA ILE A 50 -11.26 -10.18 -1.30
C ILE A 50 -12.16 -10.73 -0.23
N GLY A 51 -11.99 -12.01 0.11
CA GLY A 51 -12.75 -12.65 1.17
C GLY A 51 -12.44 -12.04 2.54
N ARG A 52 -13.42 -12.10 3.45
CA ARG A 52 -13.29 -11.50 4.77
C ARG A 52 -12.12 -12.09 5.55
N LYS A 53 -11.97 -13.41 5.50
CA LYS A 53 -10.86 -14.07 6.22
C LYS A 53 -9.51 -13.71 5.63
N THR A 54 -9.45 -13.56 4.32
CA THR A 54 -8.22 -13.12 3.65
C THR A 54 -7.84 -11.71 4.10
N LEU A 55 -8.84 -10.82 4.22
CA LEU A 55 -8.58 -9.48 4.73
C LEU A 55 -8.06 -9.51 6.16
N GLU A 56 -8.63 -10.35 7.01
CA GLU A 56 -8.16 -10.48 8.38
C GLU A 56 -6.68 -10.87 8.43
N VAL A 57 -6.28 -11.83 7.59
CA VAL A 57 -4.87 -12.25 7.49
C VAL A 57 -4.01 -11.10 6.97
N MET A 58 -4.46 -10.40 5.95
CA MET A 58 -3.69 -9.29 5.36
C MET A 58 -3.40 -8.19 6.37
N HIS A 59 -4.33 -7.92 7.27
CA HIS A 59 -4.23 -6.82 8.22
C HIS A 59 -3.73 -7.25 9.60
N ALA A 60 -3.38 -8.51 9.78
CA ALA A 60 -2.78 -8.99 11.01
C ALA A 60 -1.27 -8.75 10.99
N ASN A 61 -0.69 -8.63 12.17
CA ASN A 61 0.77 -8.51 12.26
C ASN A 61 1.42 -9.86 11.96
N HIS A 62 2.33 -9.86 11.00
CA HIS A 62 3.11 -11.05 10.62
C HIS A 62 4.58 -10.94 11.02
N MET A 63 4.95 -9.88 11.73
CA MET A 63 6.31 -9.72 12.21
C MET A 63 6.53 -10.59 13.45
N ALA A 64 7.64 -11.32 13.49
CA ALA A 64 8.02 -12.06 14.68
C ALA A 64 8.28 -11.09 15.85
N PRO A 65 7.89 -11.46 17.08
CA PRO A 65 8.10 -10.56 18.22
C PRO A 65 9.55 -10.11 18.40
N ALA A 66 10.52 -10.96 18.05
CA ALA A 66 11.94 -10.62 18.17
C ALA A 66 12.37 -9.51 17.20
N LEU A 67 11.58 -9.25 16.15
CA LEU A 67 11.87 -8.20 15.17
C LEU A 67 11.18 -6.87 15.48
N LEU A 68 10.43 -6.82 16.54
CA LEU A 68 9.73 -5.61 16.97
C LEU A 68 10.50 -4.93 18.09
N PRO A 69 10.46 -3.60 18.20
CA PRO A 69 9.76 -2.70 17.29
C PRO A 69 10.45 -2.55 15.94
N ILE A 70 9.65 -2.22 14.92
CA ILE A 70 10.20 -1.92 13.60
C ILE A 70 10.99 -0.62 13.66
N THR A 71 12.13 -0.58 12.98
CA THR A 71 12.95 0.63 12.91
C THR A 71 12.91 1.19 11.49
N LEU A 72 12.53 2.45 11.36
CA LEU A 72 12.50 3.15 10.08
C LEU A 72 13.41 4.34 10.14
N GLY A 73 14.42 4.37 9.25
CA GLY A 73 15.39 5.47 9.23
C GLY A 73 16.14 5.64 10.53
N GLY A 74 16.39 4.56 11.25
CA GLY A 74 17.06 4.59 12.54
C GLY A 74 16.15 4.93 13.72
N VAL A 75 14.84 5.14 13.48
CA VAL A 75 13.90 5.50 14.52
C VAL A 75 13.01 4.30 14.84
N PRO A 76 12.99 3.81 16.09
CA PRO A 76 12.10 2.72 16.46
C PRO A 76 10.63 3.18 16.45
N MET A 77 9.76 2.27 16.02
CA MET A 77 8.32 2.52 15.90
C MET A 77 7.56 1.56 16.81
N PRO A 78 7.50 1.85 18.11
CA PRO A 78 6.81 0.97 19.03
C PRO A 78 5.31 0.91 18.76
N GLY A 79 4.72 -0.28 18.90
CA GLY A 79 3.32 -0.50 18.62
C GLY A 79 2.99 -0.76 17.16
N TRP A 80 3.99 -0.75 16.29
CA TRP A 80 3.78 -1.02 14.87
C TRP A 80 4.19 -2.45 14.54
N GLY A 81 3.34 -3.16 13.82
CA GLY A 81 3.68 -4.39 13.14
C GLY A 81 3.52 -4.21 11.64
N PHE A 82 3.59 -5.29 10.90
CA PHE A 82 3.42 -5.25 9.46
C PHE A 82 2.61 -6.45 9.01
N GLY A 83 1.61 -6.21 8.20
CA GLY A 83 0.78 -7.23 7.60
C GLY A 83 1.29 -7.63 6.23
N LEU A 84 0.39 -8.03 5.37
CA LEU A 84 0.72 -8.37 3.98
C LEU A 84 0.46 -7.13 3.12
N GLY A 85 1.44 -6.25 3.09
CA GLY A 85 1.40 -5.06 2.24
C GLY A 85 1.17 -3.74 2.96
N SER A 86 0.93 -3.75 4.27
CA SER A 86 0.69 -2.51 5.01
C SER A 86 1.13 -2.63 6.47
N ARG A 87 1.36 -1.49 7.05
CA ARG A 87 1.62 -1.39 8.49
C ARG A 87 0.35 -1.66 9.26
N VAL A 88 0.49 -2.34 10.40
CA VAL A 88 -0.62 -2.54 11.34
C VAL A 88 -0.19 -2.07 12.72
N ALA A 89 -1.13 -1.55 13.46
CA ALA A 89 -0.88 -1.06 14.81
C ALA A 89 -1.32 -2.08 15.85
#